data_f37c3f808036d6a540e5817adb38a9d3
#
_entry.id   f37c3f808036d6a540e5817adb38a9d3
#
_cell.length_a   1.000
_cell.length_b   1.000
_cell.length_c   1.000
_cell.angle_alpha   90.00
_cell.angle_beta   90.00
_cell.angle_gamma   90.00
#
_symmetry.space_group_name_H-M   'P 1'
#
loop_
_entity.id
_entity.type
_entity.pdbx_description
1 polymer ?
#
loop_
_entity_poly.entity_id
_entity_poly.type
_entity_poly.pdbx_seq_one_letter_code
_entity_poly.pdbx_strand_id
1 'polypeptide(L)'
;MIQVMLADDQAMVRGALAALLALETDIEVVAQVGNGNDVLPVALEHRPDVVLMDVDMPGTDGLSATASLLERLPATRVLIVTTFGRPGFLRRAIQSGAHGFVVKDAPATELAESVRRVHAGLRVVDPALAADSLVFGDSPLTARETEVLQAAADGATVAEVARRVHLSEGTT
;
A
#
# COMPACT_ATOMS: atom_id res chain seq x y z
N MET A 1 13.84 20.70 1.30
CA MET A 1 13.08 20.08 0.19
C MET A 1 12.82 18.65 0.60
N ILE A 2 11.57 18.19 0.55
CA ILE A 2 11.17 16.83 0.94
C ILE A 2 11.50 15.90 -0.24
N GLN A 3 12.38 14.93 -0.03
CA GLN A 3 12.75 13.95 -1.05
C GLN A 3 11.73 12.81 -1.07
N VAL A 4 11.05 12.63 -2.20
CA VAL A 4 9.98 11.63 -2.36
C VAL A 4 10.38 10.56 -3.37
N MET A 5 10.14 9.31 -3.02
CA MET A 5 10.22 8.19 -3.95
C MET A 5 8.81 7.68 -4.27
N LEU A 6 8.56 7.34 -5.53
CA LEU A 6 7.29 6.76 -5.98
C LEU A 6 7.48 5.28 -6.28
N ALA A 7 6.66 4.43 -5.69
CA ALA A 7 6.60 3.00 -5.93
C ALA A 7 5.17 2.61 -6.36
N ASP A 8 4.96 2.37 -7.66
CA ASP A 8 3.65 2.12 -8.26
C ASP A 8 3.85 1.37 -9.58
N ASP A 9 3.18 0.26 -9.81
CA ASP A 9 3.36 -0.54 -11.03
C ASP A 9 2.75 0.12 -12.27
N GLN A 10 1.75 0.98 -12.08
CA GLN A 10 1.04 1.67 -13.15
C GLN A 10 1.85 2.89 -13.63
N ALA A 11 2.60 2.74 -14.71
CA ALA A 11 3.50 3.79 -15.23
C ALA A 11 2.80 5.14 -15.48
N MET A 12 1.54 5.12 -15.92
CA MET A 12 0.76 6.35 -16.16
C MET A 12 0.41 7.05 -14.85
N VAL A 13 -0.02 6.30 -13.83
CA VAL A 13 -0.33 6.84 -12.49
C VAL A 13 0.93 7.40 -11.85
N ARG A 14 2.02 6.63 -11.87
CA ARG A 14 3.32 7.05 -11.34
C ARG A 14 3.82 8.33 -12.00
N GLY A 15 3.69 8.43 -13.34
CA GLY A 15 4.04 9.64 -14.09
C GLY A 15 3.16 10.85 -13.73
N ALA A 16 1.86 10.63 -13.55
CA ALA A 16 0.93 11.68 -13.13
C ALA A 16 1.25 12.19 -11.71
N LEU A 17 1.49 11.27 -10.76
CA LEU A 17 1.88 11.62 -9.38
C LEU A 17 3.19 12.41 -9.36
N ALA A 18 4.19 11.99 -10.16
CA ALA A 18 5.46 12.72 -10.28
C ALA A 18 5.25 14.14 -10.82
N ALA A 19 4.44 14.29 -11.87
CA ALA A 19 4.14 15.60 -12.45
C ALA A 19 3.39 16.52 -11.48
N LEU A 20 2.44 15.97 -10.70
CA LEU A 20 1.69 16.73 -9.69
C LEU A 20 2.60 17.20 -8.55
N LEU A 21 3.45 16.33 -8.03
CA LEU A 21 4.38 16.69 -6.97
C LEU A 21 5.47 17.67 -7.44
N ALA A 22 5.85 17.63 -8.72
CA ALA A 22 6.80 18.58 -9.29
C ALA A 22 6.26 20.04 -9.38
N LEU A 23 4.95 20.25 -9.19
CA LEU A 23 4.38 21.60 -9.07
C LEU A 23 4.62 22.23 -7.70
N GLU A 24 4.99 21.42 -6.71
CA GLU A 24 5.25 21.88 -5.35
C GLU A 24 6.71 22.31 -5.21
N THR A 25 6.93 23.49 -4.63
CA THR A 25 8.28 24.08 -4.52
C THR A 25 9.14 23.47 -3.43
N ASP A 26 8.54 22.72 -2.53
CA ASP A 26 9.15 22.10 -1.35
C ASP A 26 9.28 20.58 -1.43
N ILE A 27 8.82 19.96 -2.53
CA ILE A 27 8.84 18.51 -2.76
C ILE A 27 9.68 18.19 -4.02
N GLU A 28 10.50 17.16 -3.94
CA GLU A 28 11.30 16.66 -5.06
C GLU A 28 11.14 15.15 -5.20
N VAL A 29 10.76 14.68 -6.40
CA VAL A 29 10.71 13.24 -6.71
C VAL A 29 12.10 12.78 -7.11
N VAL A 30 12.78 12.07 -6.21
CA VAL A 30 14.18 11.62 -6.40
C VAL A 30 14.30 10.26 -7.05
N ALA A 31 13.27 9.42 -6.99
CA ALA A 31 13.27 8.09 -7.60
C ALA A 31 11.85 7.59 -7.90
N GLN A 32 11.77 6.68 -8.88
CA GLN A 32 10.52 6.01 -9.27
C GLN A 32 10.80 4.54 -9.56
N VAL A 33 9.96 3.64 -9.04
CA VAL A 33 10.02 2.20 -9.30
C VAL A 33 8.64 1.64 -9.63
N GLY A 34 8.59 0.59 -10.43
CA GLY A 34 7.36 -0.11 -10.82
C GLY A 34 7.25 -1.54 -10.30
N ASN A 35 8.19 -1.97 -9.46
CA ASN A 35 8.24 -3.32 -8.93
C ASN A 35 8.67 -3.28 -7.46
N GLY A 36 7.98 -4.05 -6.62
CA GLY A 36 8.26 -4.06 -5.18
C GLY A 36 9.67 -4.57 -4.82
N ASN A 37 10.28 -5.41 -5.66
CA ASN A 37 11.65 -5.87 -5.46
C ASN A 37 12.69 -4.74 -5.58
N ASP A 38 12.36 -3.68 -6.34
CA ASP A 38 13.27 -2.55 -6.57
C ASP A 38 13.16 -1.47 -5.48
N VAL A 39 12.12 -1.53 -4.64
CA VAL A 39 11.86 -0.51 -3.61
C VAL A 39 13.03 -0.35 -2.67
N LEU A 40 13.47 -1.43 -2.03
CA LEU A 40 14.53 -1.35 -1.03
C LEU A 40 15.89 -0.96 -1.63
N PRO A 41 16.39 -1.56 -2.73
CA PRO A 41 17.64 -1.16 -3.35
C PRO A 41 17.68 0.32 -3.73
N VAL A 42 16.64 0.81 -4.39
CA VAL A 42 16.55 2.21 -4.85
C VAL A 42 16.41 3.18 -3.66
N ALA A 43 15.64 2.81 -2.64
CA ALA A 43 15.53 3.64 -1.43
C ALA A 43 16.85 3.71 -0.64
N LEU A 44 17.66 2.66 -0.62
CA LEU A 44 18.99 2.68 0.01
C LEU A 44 19.96 3.62 -0.72
N GLU A 45 19.85 3.73 -2.04
CA GLU A 45 20.65 4.62 -2.88
C GLU A 45 20.23 6.09 -2.71
N HIS A 46 18.93 6.37 -2.84
CA HIS A 46 18.41 7.75 -2.85
C HIS A 46 18.04 8.31 -1.48
N ARG A 47 17.85 7.46 -0.46
CA ARG A 47 17.49 7.82 0.92
C ARG A 47 16.33 8.81 1.02
N PRO A 48 15.17 8.49 0.44
CA PRO A 48 14.04 9.40 0.44
C PRO A 48 13.51 9.66 1.86
N ASP A 49 13.01 10.88 2.08
CA ASP A 49 12.31 11.23 3.31
C ASP A 49 10.94 10.54 3.37
N VAL A 50 10.23 10.49 2.23
CA VAL A 50 8.90 9.88 2.11
C VAL A 50 8.85 8.95 0.90
N VAL A 51 8.25 7.77 1.06
CA VAL A 51 7.91 6.87 -0.04
C VAL A 51 6.40 6.80 -0.20
N LEU A 52 5.90 7.16 -1.39
CA LEU A 52 4.54 6.85 -1.80
C LEU A 52 4.53 5.43 -2.34
N MET A 53 3.79 4.55 -1.68
CA MET A 53 3.84 3.11 -1.91
C MET A 53 2.48 2.58 -2.34
N ASP A 54 2.39 2.06 -3.55
CA ASP A 54 1.22 1.26 -3.95
C ASP A 54 1.24 -0.10 -3.24
N VAL A 55 0.06 -0.64 -2.99
CA VAL A 55 -0.10 -1.96 -2.37
C VAL A 55 0.11 -3.08 -3.39
N ASP A 56 -0.54 -2.94 -4.54
CA ASP A 56 -0.58 -3.97 -5.58
C ASP A 56 0.58 -3.78 -6.58
N MET A 57 1.72 -4.37 -6.27
CA MET A 57 2.90 -4.34 -7.15
C MET A 57 3.41 -5.74 -7.48
N PRO A 58 3.98 -5.95 -8.68
CA PRO A 58 4.65 -7.20 -9.01
C PRO A 58 5.90 -7.41 -8.15
N GLY A 59 6.28 -8.67 -7.97
CA GLY A 59 7.38 -9.06 -7.09
C GLY A 59 6.95 -9.04 -5.62
N THR A 60 7.49 -8.14 -4.85
CA THR A 60 7.10 -7.92 -3.45
C THR A 60 5.92 -6.96 -3.37
N ASP A 61 4.84 -7.32 -2.66
CA ASP A 61 3.72 -6.41 -2.42
C ASP A 61 4.14 -5.21 -1.57
N GLY A 62 3.40 -4.08 -1.72
CA GLY A 62 3.77 -2.83 -1.09
C GLY A 62 3.79 -2.85 0.45
N LEU A 63 2.99 -3.71 1.10
CA LEU A 63 3.01 -3.81 2.56
C LEU A 63 4.26 -4.55 3.04
N SER A 64 4.64 -5.63 2.37
CA SER A 64 5.88 -6.35 2.63
C SER A 64 7.11 -5.51 2.32
N ALA A 65 7.07 -4.76 1.20
CA ALA A 65 8.11 -3.79 0.85
C ALA A 65 8.24 -2.68 1.91
N THR A 66 7.13 -2.19 2.45
CA THR A 66 7.10 -1.20 3.54
C THR A 66 7.80 -1.72 4.79
N ALA A 67 7.47 -2.93 5.24
CA ALA A 67 8.09 -3.52 6.42
C ALA A 67 9.61 -3.66 6.25
N SER A 68 10.06 -4.22 5.12
CA SER A 68 11.48 -4.39 4.79
C SER A 68 12.22 -3.06 4.67
N LEU A 69 11.57 -2.05 4.09
CA LEU A 69 12.12 -0.69 3.96
C LEU A 69 12.35 -0.05 5.33
N LEU A 70 11.34 -0.08 6.20
CA LEU A 70 11.41 0.58 7.51
C LEU A 70 12.36 -0.11 8.49
N GLU A 71 12.60 -1.42 8.33
CA GLU A 71 13.63 -2.14 9.07
C GLU A 71 15.03 -1.62 8.73
N ARG A 72 15.30 -1.26 7.47
CA ARG A 72 16.60 -0.82 6.99
C ARG A 72 16.77 0.70 6.99
N LEU A 73 15.69 1.44 6.80
CA LEU A 73 15.63 2.91 6.76
C LEU A 73 14.56 3.44 7.73
N PRO A 74 14.74 3.36 9.05
CA PRO A 74 13.72 3.73 10.03
C PRO A 74 13.40 5.24 10.05
N ALA A 75 14.23 6.07 9.45
CA ALA A 75 13.98 7.51 9.32
C ALA A 75 13.03 7.85 8.17
N THR A 76 12.94 6.97 7.14
CA THR A 76 12.03 7.15 6.02
C THR A 76 10.58 7.01 6.48
N ARG A 77 9.68 7.79 5.91
CA ARG A 77 8.24 7.70 6.13
C ARG A 77 7.58 7.01 4.94
N VAL A 78 6.55 6.21 5.20
CA VAL A 78 5.80 5.54 4.14
C VAL A 78 4.34 5.98 4.18
N LEU A 79 3.87 6.49 3.05
CA LEU A 79 2.48 6.81 2.76
C LEU A 79 1.95 5.82 1.73
N ILE A 80 1.06 4.93 2.15
CA ILE A 80 0.40 4.00 1.24
C ILE A 80 -0.59 4.77 0.36
N VAL A 81 -0.52 4.53 -0.95
CA VAL A 81 -1.41 5.15 -1.94
C VAL A 81 -2.03 4.03 -2.77
N THR A 82 -3.34 3.83 -2.69
CA THR A 82 -4.03 2.71 -3.36
C THR A 82 -5.31 3.14 -4.06
N THR A 83 -5.74 2.38 -5.06
CA THR A 83 -7.00 2.62 -5.77
C THR A 83 -8.22 2.23 -4.95
N PHE A 84 -8.09 1.29 -4.01
CA PHE A 84 -9.21 0.78 -3.23
C PHE A 84 -8.87 0.61 -1.76
N GLY A 85 -9.68 1.24 -0.90
CA GLY A 85 -9.70 0.98 0.53
C GLY A 85 -10.46 -0.31 0.84
N ARG A 86 -9.89 -1.49 0.53
CA ARG A 86 -10.52 -2.76 0.93
C ARG A 86 -10.57 -2.88 2.45
N PRO A 87 -11.67 -3.40 3.04
CA PRO A 87 -11.72 -3.67 4.47
C PRO A 87 -10.49 -4.48 4.93
N GLY A 88 -9.86 -4.06 6.03
CA GLY A 88 -8.66 -4.70 6.58
C GLY A 88 -7.32 -4.23 5.98
N PHE A 89 -7.29 -3.52 4.85
CA PHE A 89 -6.04 -3.00 4.28
C PHE A 89 -5.40 -1.92 5.16
N LEU A 90 -6.20 -0.99 5.69
CA LEU A 90 -5.71 0.05 6.59
C LEU A 90 -4.99 -0.56 7.81
N ARG A 91 -5.58 -1.59 8.42
CA ARG A 91 -4.94 -2.28 9.56
C ARG A 91 -3.61 -2.92 9.17
N ARG A 92 -3.57 -3.65 8.04
CA ARG A 92 -2.34 -4.26 7.54
C ARG A 92 -1.28 -3.22 7.21
N ALA A 93 -1.66 -2.07 6.63
CA ALA A 93 -0.76 -0.96 6.37
C ALA A 93 -0.18 -0.38 7.66
N ILE A 94 -0.99 -0.20 8.70
CA ILE A 94 -0.53 0.23 10.02
C ILE A 94 0.42 -0.81 10.64
N GLN A 95 0.10 -2.10 10.52
CA GLN A 95 0.94 -3.20 11.02
C GLN A 95 2.29 -3.32 10.30
N SER A 96 2.34 -2.99 8.99
CA SER A 96 3.60 -2.91 8.25
C SER A 96 4.48 -1.71 8.63
N GLY A 97 3.98 -0.82 9.49
CA GLY A 97 4.67 0.37 9.95
C GLY A 97 4.39 1.63 9.13
N ALA A 98 3.48 1.57 8.15
CA ALA A 98 3.13 2.74 7.34
C ALA A 98 2.68 3.93 8.21
N HIS A 99 3.04 5.13 7.79
CA HIS A 99 2.76 6.38 8.49
C HIS A 99 1.47 7.04 8.01
N GLY A 100 0.98 6.65 6.83
CA GLY A 100 -0.29 7.15 6.32
C GLY A 100 -0.88 6.22 5.26
N PHE A 101 -2.15 6.47 4.97
CA PHE A 101 -2.92 5.73 3.99
C PHE A 101 -3.90 6.69 3.29
N VAL A 102 -3.80 6.81 1.97
CA VAL A 102 -4.66 7.64 1.12
C VAL A 102 -5.11 6.86 -0.11
N VAL A 103 -6.23 7.25 -0.68
CA VAL A 103 -6.73 6.69 -1.94
C VAL A 103 -6.21 7.48 -3.15
N LYS A 104 -5.99 6.80 -4.29
CA LYS A 104 -5.44 7.41 -5.51
C LYS A 104 -6.39 8.40 -6.19
N ASP A 105 -7.67 8.40 -5.82
CA ASP A 105 -8.69 9.33 -6.30
C ASP A 105 -8.79 10.63 -5.48
N ALA A 106 -7.98 10.76 -4.42
CA ALA A 106 -7.89 11.99 -3.66
C ALA A 106 -7.36 13.16 -4.53
N PRO A 107 -7.82 14.40 -4.30
CA PRO A 107 -7.31 15.56 -4.99
C PRO A 107 -5.79 15.72 -4.85
N ALA A 108 -5.12 16.17 -5.92
CA ALA A 108 -3.66 16.32 -5.95
C ALA A 108 -3.10 17.19 -4.82
N THR A 109 -3.84 18.24 -4.44
CA THR A 109 -3.48 19.14 -3.33
C THR A 109 -3.49 18.40 -1.98
N GLU A 110 -4.37 17.44 -1.78
CA GLU A 110 -4.42 16.62 -0.58
C GLU A 110 -3.26 15.62 -0.50
N LEU A 111 -2.79 15.12 -1.64
CA LEU A 111 -1.62 14.24 -1.69
C LEU A 111 -0.35 14.98 -1.23
N ALA A 112 -0.09 16.17 -1.76
CA ALA A 112 1.07 16.98 -1.38
C ALA A 112 1.03 17.34 0.12
N GLU A 113 -0.15 17.72 0.63
CA GLU A 113 -0.34 17.98 2.05
C GLU A 113 -0.13 16.72 2.91
N SER A 114 -0.59 15.56 2.43
CA SER A 114 -0.37 14.28 3.10
C SER A 114 1.13 13.92 3.18
N VAL A 115 1.90 14.20 2.13
CA VAL A 115 3.37 14.06 2.12
C VAL A 115 4.00 14.94 3.20
N ARG A 116 3.62 16.23 3.28
CA ARG A 116 4.14 17.15 4.30
C ARG A 116 3.84 16.69 5.72
N ARG A 117 2.60 16.28 5.96
CA ARG A 117 2.15 15.79 7.28
C ARG A 117 2.90 14.53 7.71
N VAL A 118 3.04 13.56 6.80
CA VAL A 118 3.78 12.32 7.08
C VAL A 118 5.27 12.63 7.31
N HIS A 119 5.87 13.51 6.51
CA HIS A 119 7.25 13.96 6.71
C HIS A 119 7.42 14.63 8.09
N ALA A 120 6.46 15.44 8.54
CA ALA A 120 6.45 16.05 9.87
C ALA A 120 6.20 15.04 11.02
N GLY A 121 6.07 13.75 10.73
CA GLY A 121 5.84 12.70 11.71
C GLY A 121 4.38 12.51 12.14
N LEU A 122 3.43 13.18 11.47
CA LEU A 122 2.01 13.00 11.72
C LEU A 122 1.50 11.74 11.01
N ARG A 123 0.47 11.11 11.57
CA ARG A 123 -0.25 10.04 10.86
C ARG A 123 -1.35 10.62 9.99
N VAL A 124 -1.45 10.08 8.79
CA VAL A 124 -2.46 10.49 7.80
C VAL A 124 -3.32 9.28 7.44
N VAL A 125 -4.60 9.38 7.66
CA VAL A 125 -5.58 8.36 7.25
C VAL A 125 -6.77 9.10 6.65
N ASP A 126 -7.19 8.66 5.47
CA ASP A 126 -8.40 9.16 4.85
C ASP A 126 -9.61 8.90 5.79
N PRO A 127 -10.44 9.91 6.09
CA PRO A 127 -11.57 9.76 7.00
C PRO A 127 -12.58 8.69 6.60
N ALA A 128 -12.82 8.48 5.30
CA ALA A 128 -13.71 7.45 4.79
C ALA A 128 -13.15 6.05 5.09
N LEU A 129 -11.85 5.85 4.89
CA LEU A 129 -11.18 4.58 5.21
C LEU A 129 -11.11 4.31 6.72
N ALA A 130 -10.96 5.37 7.52
CA ALA A 130 -11.02 5.24 8.97
C ALA A 130 -12.42 4.82 9.44
N ALA A 131 -13.47 5.41 8.87
CA ALA A 131 -14.86 5.05 9.17
C ALA A 131 -15.16 3.60 8.77
N ASP A 132 -14.76 3.18 7.57
CA ASP A 132 -14.94 1.81 7.09
C ASP A 132 -14.23 0.79 7.99
N SER A 133 -13.03 1.10 8.46
CA SER A 133 -12.30 0.20 9.37
C SER A 133 -12.95 0.04 10.74
N LEU A 134 -13.73 1.02 11.19
CA LEU A 134 -14.52 0.94 12.43
C LEU A 134 -15.80 0.10 12.27
N VAL A 135 -16.39 0.15 11.06
CA VAL A 135 -17.65 -0.57 10.77
C VAL A 135 -17.40 -2.05 10.47
N PHE A 136 -16.34 -2.35 9.72
CA PHE A 136 -16.08 -3.71 9.25
C PHE A 136 -15.18 -4.54 10.18
N GLY A 137 -14.55 -3.95 11.21
CA GLY A 137 -13.77 -4.66 12.22
C GLY A 137 -12.72 -5.61 11.65
N ASP A 138 -12.35 -6.61 12.44
CA ASP A 138 -11.59 -7.76 11.92
C ASP A 138 -12.50 -8.61 11.03
N SER A 139 -12.02 -9.01 9.87
CA SER A 139 -12.71 -10.08 9.13
C SER A 139 -12.92 -11.24 10.11
N PRO A 140 -14.15 -11.73 10.32
CA PRO A 140 -14.40 -12.86 11.21
C PRO A 140 -13.72 -14.14 10.67
N LEU A 141 -13.15 -14.05 9.46
CA LEU A 141 -12.54 -15.16 8.76
C LEU A 141 -11.03 -15.13 8.95
N THR A 142 -10.47 -16.28 9.25
CA THR A 142 -9.03 -16.51 9.20
C THR A 142 -8.50 -16.33 7.77
N ALA A 143 -7.19 -16.14 7.61
CA ALA A 143 -6.56 -16.06 6.29
C ALA A 143 -6.92 -17.28 5.41
N ARG A 144 -7.02 -18.47 6.02
CA ARG A 144 -7.36 -19.71 5.33
C ARG A 144 -8.82 -19.76 4.88
N GLU A 145 -9.74 -19.33 5.72
CA GLU A 145 -11.17 -19.22 5.38
C GLU A 145 -11.41 -18.20 4.27
N THR A 146 -10.67 -17.10 4.30
CA THR A 146 -10.69 -16.09 3.23
C THR A 146 -10.20 -16.68 1.90
N GLU A 147 -9.12 -17.46 1.90
CA GLU A 147 -8.59 -18.16 0.72
C GLU A 147 -9.61 -19.14 0.13
N VAL A 148 -10.27 -19.93 0.99
CA VAL A 148 -11.34 -20.84 0.59
C VAL A 148 -12.51 -20.10 -0.05
N LEU A 149 -12.98 -19.00 0.54
CA LEU A 149 -14.07 -18.21 -0.01
C LEU A 149 -13.70 -17.54 -1.33
N GLN A 150 -12.49 -17.02 -1.46
CA GLN A 150 -12.00 -16.45 -2.72
C GLN A 150 -11.95 -17.52 -3.83
N ALA A 151 -11.48 -18.72 -3.50
CA ALA A 151 -11.46 -19.84 -4.46
C ALA A 151 -12.87 -20.31 -4.88
N ALA A 152 -13.88 -20.09 -4.04
CA ALA A 152 -15.28 -20.39 -4.28
C ALA A 152 -16.06 -19.28 -5.02
N ALA A 153 -15.55 -18.06 -5.06
CA ALA A 153 -16.28 -16.89 -5.57
C ALA A 153 -16.73 -17.00 -7.03
N ASP A 154 -16.02 -17.81 -7.84
CA ASP A 154 -16.34 -18.08 -9.24
C ASP A 154 -17.40 -19.19 -9.45
N GLY A 155 -18.07 -19.63 -8.39
CA GLY A 155 -19.04 -20.73 -8.44
C GLY A 155 -18.39 -22.11 -8.56
N ALA A 156 -17.14 -22.26 -8.15
CA ALA A 156 -16.42 -23.53 -8.15
C ALA A 156 -17.07 -24.55 -7.19
N THR A 157 -17.06 -25.81 -7.56
CA THR A 157 -17.53 -26.90 -6.69
C THR A 157 -16.58 -27.08 -5.49
N VAL A 158 -17.08 -27.68 -4.40
CA VAL A 158 -16.26 -27.98 -3.22
C VAL A 158 -14.99 -28.77 -3.57
N ALA A 159 -15.06 -29.73 -4.49
CA ALA A 159 -13.91 -30.49 -4.96
C ALA A 159 -12.88 -29.61 -5.73
N GLU A 160 -13.33 -28.63 -6.48
CA GLU A 160 -12.46 -27.69 -7.18
C GLU A 160 -11.81 -26.70 -6.22
N VAL A 161 -12.57 -26.18 -5.26
CA VAL A 161 -12.05 -25.33 -4.20
C VAL A 161 -11.01 -26.08 -3.38
N ALA A 162 -11.31 -27.29 -2.92
CA ALA A 162 -10.39 -28.11 -2.14
C ALA A 162 -9.05 -28.32 -2.87
N ARG A 163 -9.08 -28.59 -4.18
CA ARG A 163 -7.88 -28.74 -5.00
C ARG A 163 -7.08 -27.41 -5.10
N ARG A 164 -7.77 -26.26 -5.30
CA ARG A 164 -7.13 -24.95 -5.42
C ARG A 164 -6.41 -24.55 -4.14
N VAL A 165 -7.01 -24.83 -3.00
CA VAL A 165 -6.46 -24.45 -1.69
C VAL A 165 -5.73 -25.60 -0.97
N HIS A 166 -5.47 -26.73 -1.64
CA HIS A 166 -4.76 -27.90 -1.10
C HIS A 166 -5.36 -28.43 0.22
N LEU A 167 -6.69 -28.52 0.29
CA LEU A 167 -7.43 -29.09 1.41
C LEU A 167 -8.16 -30.36 0.96
N SER A 168 -8.62 -31.20 1.92
CA SER A 168 -9.58 -32.25 1.67
C SER A 168 -10.98 -31.65 1.49
N GLU A 169 -11.85 -32.34 0.73
CA GLU A 169 -13.25 -31.91 0.54
C GLU A 169 -14.03 -31.78 1.86
N GLY A 170 -13.68 -32.57 2.86
CA GLY A 170 -14.28 -32.49 4.20
C GLY A 170 -13.79 -31.35 5.08
N THR A 171 -12.75 -30.63 4.64
CA THR A 171 -12.18 -29.47 5.35
C THR A 171 -12.55 -28.16 4.66
N THR A 172 -12.98 -28.21 3.42
CA THR A 172 -13.42 -27.06 2.63
C THR A 172 -14.88 -26.76 2.92
#